data_b3f3416ae0469e3a3473e406b39f2212
#
_entry.id   b3f3416ae0469e3a3473e406b39f2212
#
_cell.length_a   1.000
_cell.length_b   1.000
_cell.length_c   1.000
_cell.angle_alpha   90.00
_cell.angle_beta   90.00
_cell.angle_gamma   90.00
#
_symmetry.space_group_name_H-M   'P 1'
#
loop_
_entity.id
_entity.type
_entity.pdbx_description
1 polymer ?
#
loop_
_entity_poly.entity_id
_entity_poly.type
_entity_poly.pdbx_seq_one_letter_code
_entity_poly.pdbx_strand_id
1 'polypeptide(L)'
;MSEPVQHPPENHPSAAYRADPAILTLADWLGDAVAPADFPETRLRWRNDRAAASVGLAGLSDADWAAHFGRFKPLPDNLPYPLALRYHGHQFRVYNPEIGDGRGFLCAQLRDAAGRLMDLGTKGSGTTPWSRAGDGRLTLKG
;
A
#
# COMPACT_ATOMS: atom_id res chain seq x y z
N MET A 1 -42.88 11.64 -3.82
CA MET A 1 -41.76 11.32 -4.72
C MET A 1 -40.47 11.67 -3.95
N SER A 2 -39.72 10.66 -3.54
CA SER A 2 -38.44 10.89 -2.89
C SER A 2 -37.38 11.12 -3.95
N GLU A 3 -36.69 12.27 -3.89
CA GLU A 3 -35.54 12.53 -4.75
C GLU A 3 -34.43 11.50 -4.48
N PRO A 4 -33.77 11.00 -5.51
CA PRO A 4 -32.63 10.10 -5.31
C PRO A 4 -31.54 10.87 -4.58
N VAL A 5 -31.06 10.32 -3.46
CA VAL A 5 -29.88 10.81 -2.76
C VAL A 5 -28.73 10.70 -3.72
N GLN A 6 -28.26 11.81 -4.28
CA GLN A 6 -27.06 11.88 -5.06
C GLN A 6 -25.88 11.68 -4.08
N HIS A 7 -25.29 10.50 -4.10
CA HIS A 7 -23.98 10.31 -3.50
C HIS A 7 -22.99 11.19 -4.24
N PRO A 8 -22.12 11.93 -3.52
CA PRO A 8 -21.05 12.66 -4.18
C PRO A 8 -20.23 11.68 -5.04
N PRO A 9 -19.77 12.09 -6.22
CA PRO A 9 -19.01 11.20 -7.09
C PRO A 9 -17.83 10.64 -6.28
N GLU A 10 -17.74 9.32 -6.20
CA GLU A 10 -16.55 8.68 -5.67
C GLU A 10 -15.38 9.14 -6.54
N ASN A 11 -14.39 9.78 -5.94
CA ASN A 11 -13.18 10.19 -6.64
C ASN A 11 -12.41 8.93 -7.04
N HIS A 12 -12.64 8.50 -8.26
CA HIS A 12 -11.90 7.39 -8.85
C HIS A 12 -10.51 7.84 -9.30
N PRO A 13 -9.54 6.94 -9.28
CA PRO A 13 -8.27 7.17 -9.95
C PRO A 13 -8.51 7.62 -11.39
N SER A 14 -7.57 8.39 -11.95
CA SER A 14 -7.69 8.90 -13.33
C SER A 14 -7.83 7.76 -14.36
N ALA A 15 -8.23 8.11 -15.58
CA ALA A 15 -8.31 7.15 -16.70
C ALA A 15 -6.95 6.47 -17.02
N ALA A 16 -5.83 7.04 -16.55
CA ALA A 16 -4.50 6.45 -16.66
C ALA A 16 -4.21 5.36 -15.60
N TYR A 17 -5.09 5.20 -14.61
CA TYR A 17 -4.96 4.16 -13.61
C TYR A 17 -5.16 2.77 -14.22
N ARG A 18 -4.17 1.91 -14.07
CA ARG A 18 -4.19 0.53 -14.56
C ARG A 18 -3.75 -0.42 -13.46
N ALA A 19 -4.71 -0.99 -12.74
CA ALA A 19 -4.45 -2.01 -11.74
C ALA A 19 -3.91 -3.28 -12.39
N ASP A 20 -2.89 -3.86 -11.78
CA ASP A 20 -2.40 -5.19 -12.14
C ASP A 20 -1.80 -5.88 -10.91
N PRO A 21 -2.63 -6.43 -10.02
CA PRO A 21 -2.18 -7.07 -8.79
C PRO A 21 -1.61 -8.48 -9.07
N ALA A 22 -0.59 -8.55 -9.93
CA ALA A 22 0.03 -9.80 -10.38
C ALA A 22 0.54 -10.66 -9.20
N ILE A 23 0.94 -10.02 -8.09
CA ILE A 23 1.40 -10.71 -6.87
C ILE A 23 0.35 -11.66 -6.29
N LEU A 24 -0.95 -11.42 -6.53
CA LEU A 24 -2.01 -12.26 -5.98
C LEU A 24 -1.94 -13.71 -6.47
N THR A 25 -1.36 -13.96 -7.63
CA THR A 25 -1.12 -15.32 -8.13
C THR A 25 -0.05 -16.07 -7.35
N LEU A 26 0.77 -15.37 -6.58
CA LEU A 26 1.92 -15.87 -5.84
C LEU A 26 1.78 -15.59 -4.32
N ALA A 27 0.69 -14.97 -3.88
CA ALA A 27 0.55 -14.47 -2.52
C ALA A 27 0.65 -15.57 -1.46
N ASP A 28 0.20 -16.79 -1.76
CA ASP A 28 0.19 -17.91 -0.81
C ASP A 28 1.60 -18.25 -0.29
N TRP A 29 2.62 -18.02 -1.07
CA TRP A 29 4.00 -18.33 -0.69
C TRP A 29 4.94 -17.12 -0.64
N LEU A 30 4.59 -16.00 -1.27
CA LEU A 30 5.40 -14.79 -1.27
C LEU A 30 4.97 -13.71 -0.29
N GLY A 31 3.79 -13.82 0.32
CA GLY A 31 3.26 -12.77 1.17
C GLY A 31 2.43 -13.28 2.34
N ASP A 32 2.34 -12.44 3.36
CA ASP A 32 1.43 -12.60 4.47
C ASP A 32 0.46 -11.44 4.49
N ALA A 33 -0.84 -11.71 4.57
CA ALA A 33 -1.85 -10.68 4.74
C ALA A 33 -1.63 -9.97 6.08
N VAL A 34 -1.61 -8.65 6.06
CA VAL A 34 -1.37 -7.83 7.23
C VAL A 34 -2.45 -6.76 7.36
N ALA A 35 -2.60 -6.23 8.57
CA ALA A 35 -3.48 -5.11 8.85
C ALA A 35 -2.66 -3.92 9.36
N PRO A 36 -3.03 -2.68 8.99
CA PRO A 36 -2.37 -1.49 9.50
C PRO A 36 -2.58 -1.38 11.03
N ALA A 37 -1.64 -0.72 11.70
CA ALA A 37 -1.84 -0.31 13.07
C ALA A 37 -3.03 0.67 13.15
N ASP A 38 -3.79 0.59 14.23
CA ASP A 38 -4.87 1.54 14.50
C ASP A 38 -4.28 2.85 15.02
N PHE A 39 -4.01 3.76 14.08
CA PHE A 39 -3.54 5.10 14.42
C PHE A 39 -4.74 5.99 14.74
N PRO A 40 -4.72 6.74 15.85
CA PRO A 40 -5.83 7.61 16.23
C PRO A 40 -6.05 8.74 15.23
N GLU A 41 -5.02 9.14 14.51
CA GLU A 41 -5.05 10.22 13.55
C GLU A 41 -4.20 9.90 12.33
N THR A 42 -4.73 10.25 11.15
CA THR A 42 -4.01 10.14 9.86
C THR A 42 -3.97 11.52 9.22
N ARG A 43 -2.77 12.05 9.05
CA ARG A 43 -2.55 13.37 8.42
C ARG A 43 -1.64 13.24 7.22
N LEU A 44 -2.12 13.69 6.06
CA LEU A 44 -1.28 13.86 4.88
C LEU A 44 -0.32 15.04 5.12
N ARG A 45 0.98 14.78 5.03
CA ARG A 45 2.01 15.81 5.21
C ARG A 45 2.51 16.36 3.89
N TRP A 46 2.60 15.50 2.89
CA TRP A 46 3.10 15.86 1.58
C TRP A 46 2.72 14.81 0.55
N ARG A 47 2.59 15.22 -0.71
CA ARG A 47 2.31 14.35 -1.86
C ARG A 47 3.32 14.61 -2.96
N ASN A 48 3.78 13.54 -3.60
CA ASN A 48 4.51 13.65 -4.85
C ASN A 48 3.54 13.50 -6.03
N ASP A 49 2.95 14.62 -6.45
CA ASP A 49 1.94 14.60 -7.51
C ASP A 49 2.51 14.14 -8.86
N ARG A 50 3.79 14.39 -9.13
CA ARG A 50 4.46 13.89 -10.32
C ARG A 50 4.57 12.36 -10.31
N ALA A 51 4.98 11.78 -9.20
CA ALA A 51 5.03 10.33 -9.06
C ALA A 51 3.63 9.71 -9.09
N ALA A 52 2.66 10.35 -8.44
CA ALA A 52 1.26 9.93 -8.48
C ALA A 52 0.71 9.90 -9.92
N ALA A 53 0.98 10.94 -10.69
CA ALA A 53 0.56 11.02 -12.10
C ALA A 53 1.15 9.88 -12.95
N SER A 54 2.38 9.47 -12.68
CA SER A 54 3.04 8.40 -13.45
C SER A 54 2.36 7.03 -13.33
N VAL A 55 1.54 6.84 -12.30
CA VAL A 55 0.79 5.60 -12.06
C VAL A 55 -0.73 5.81 -12.02
N GLY A 56 -1.21 6.93 -12.53
CA GLY A 56 -2.64 7.22 -12.66
C GLY A 56 -3.35 7.62 -11.36
N LEU A 57 -2.62 8.07 -10.34
CA LEU A 57 -3.18 8.44 -9.04
C LEU A 57 -3.30 9.96 -8.83
N ALA A 58 -3.05 10.77 -9.87
CA ALA A 58 -3.10 12.23 -9.77
C ALA A 58 -4.50 12.78 -9.43
N GLY A 59 -5.55 12.05 -9.81
CA GLY A 59 -6.94 12.47 -9.58
C GLY A 59 -7.44 12.26 -8.15
N LEU A 60 -6.69 11.60 -7.30
CA LEU A 60 -7.10 11.37 -5.91
C LEU A 60 -7.01 12.66 -5.10
N SER A 61 -8.06 12.94 -4.31
CA SER A 61 -8.04 14.02 -3.33
C SER A 61 -7.11 13.71 -2.14
N ASP A 62 -6.85 14.70 -1.28
CA ASP A 62 -6.10 14.49 -0.04
C ASP A 62 -6.81 13.50 0.90
N ALA A 63 -8.14 13.56 0.93
CA ALA A 63 -8.94 12.62 1.71
C ALA A 63 -8.82 11.18 1.17
N ASP A 64 -8.80 11.01 -0.17
CA ASP A 64 -8.59 9.69 -0.78
C ASP A 64 -7.18 9.16 -0.51
N TRP A 65 -6.17 10.03 -0.55
CA TRP A 65 -4.80 9.67 -0.17
C TRP A 65 -4.72 9.14 1.26
N ALA A 66 -5.34 9.85 2.21
CA ALA A 66 -5.41 9.40 3.59
C ALA A 66 -6.16 8.07 3.73
N ALA A 67 -7.25 7.90 2.99
CA ALA A 67 -8.03 6.67 3.01
C ALA A 67 -7.25 5.48 2.45
N HIS A 68 -6.60 5.64 1.28
CA HIS A 68 -5.91 4.54 0.61
C HIS A 68 -4.55 4.22 1.23
N PHE A 69 -3.75 5.23 1.56
CA PHE A 69 -2.36 5.04 2.00
C PHE A 69 -2.15 5.23 3.50
N GLY A 70 -3.09 5.82 4.19
CA GLY A 70 -3.06 5.94 5.64
C GLY A 70 -3.93 4.90 6.36
N ARG A 71 -5.08 4.56 5.78
CA ARG A 71 -6.04 3.60 6.37
C ARG A 71 -6.22 2.33 5.54
N PHE A 72 -5.50 2.20 4.44
CA PHE A 72 -5.47 1.02 3.58
C PHE A 72 -6.81 0.61 2.99
N LYS A 73 -7.69 1.58 2.70
CA LYS A 73 -8.83 1.32 1.82
C LYS A 73 -8.30 0.79 0.48
N PRO A 74 -8.74 -0.38 0.00
CA PRO A 74 -8.27 -0.92 -1.26
C PRO A 74 -8.48 0.05 -2.43
N LEU A 75 -7.50 0.13 -3.33
CA LEU A 75 -7.69 0.76 -4.63
C LEU A 75 -8.55 -0.14 -5.53
N PRO A 76 -9.30 0.43 -6.49
CA PRO A 76 -10.14 -0.35 -7.39
C PRO A 76 -9.35 -1.45 -8.11
N ASP A 77 -9.91 -2.65 -8.20
CA ASP A 77 -9.33 -3.80 -8.91
C ASP A 77 -7.89 -4.17 -8.49
N ASN A 78 -7.52 -3.86 -7.27
CA ASN A 78 -6.18 -4.06 -6.73
C ASN A 78 -6.16 -4.99 -5.51
N LEU A 79 -5.06 -5.01 -4.75
CA LEU A 79 -4.95 -5.85 -3.57
C LEU A 79 -6.11 -5.56 -2.59
N PRO A 80 -6.85 -6.58 -2.15
CA PRO A 80 -7.96 -6.40 -1.20
C PRO A 80 -7.47 -6.09 0.22
N TYR A 81 -6.20 -6.39 0.52
CA TYR A 81 -5.50 -6.13 1.78
C TYR A 81 -4.00 -6.00 1.51
N PRO A 82 -3.26 -5.27 2.34
CA PRO A 82 -1.81 -5.19 2.18
C PRO A 82 -1.11 -6.51 2.51
N LEU A 83 0.05 -6.70 1.91
CA LEU A 83 0.89 -7.88 2.09
C LEU A 83 2.25 -7.50 2.67
N ALA A 84 2.72 -8.25 3.65
CA ALA A 84 4.13 -8.28 4.03
C ALA A 84 4.81 -9.34 3.16
N LEU A 85 5.81 -8.94 2.39
CA LEU A 85 6.48 -9.86 1.48
C LEU A 85 7.50 -10.73 2.20
N ARG A 86 7.55 -12.00 1.79
CA ARG A 86 8.59 -12.95 2.20
C ARG A 86 9.71 -12.92 1.20
N TYR A 87 10.93 -12.91 1.68
CA TYR A 87 12.13 -13.01 0.86
C TYR A 87 13.26 -13.62 1.68
N HIS A 88 14.43 -13.75 1.10
CA HIS A 88 15.64 -14.17 1.81
C HIS A 88 16.77 -13.19 1.51
N GLY A 89 17.73 -13.13 2.39
CA GLY A 89 18.82 -12.19 2.24
C GLY A 89 19.77 -12.19 3.44
N HIS A 90 20.60 -11.17 3.51
CA HIS A 90 21.55 -11.01 4.60
C HIS A 90 21.03 -10.05 5.65
N GLN A 91 21.10 -10.48 6.89
CA GLN A 91 20.76 -9.66 8.04
C GLN A 91 21.84 -9.83 9.11
N PHE A 92 22.38 -8.72 9.62
CA PHE A 92 23.51 -8.72 10.55
C PHE A 92 24.72 -9.54 10.05
N ARG A 93 25.02 -9.45 8.75
CA ARG A 93 26.11 -10.18 8.07
C ARG A 93 25.90 -11.70 7.97
N VAL A 94 24.73 -12.19 8.29
CA VAL A 94 24.37 -13.60 8.19
C VAL A 94 23.27 -13.76 7.14
N TYR A 95 23.42 -14.73 6.25
CA TYR A 95 22.36 -15.11 5.33
C TYR A 95 21.19 -15.72 6.10
N ASN A 96 20.00 -15.24 5.83
CA ASN A 96 18.76 -15.74 6.40
C ASN A 96 17.79 -16.10 5.28
N PRO A 97 17.44 -17.39 5.11
CA PRO A 97 16.51 -17.83 4.09
C PRO A 97 15.03 -17.57 4.45
N GLU A 98 14.75 -17.18 5.69
CA GLU A 98 13.40 -17.01 6.22
C GLU A 98 13.22 -15.62 6.82
N ILE A 99 13.27 -14.60 5.98
CA ILE A 99 12.97 -13.22 6.37
C ILE A 99 11.89 -12.63 5.48
N GLY A 100 11.33 -11.53 5.90
CA GLY A 100 10.35 -10.74 5.16
C GLY A 100 10.30 -9.31 5.65
N ASP A 101 9.36 -8.55 5.13
CA ASP A 101 9.16 -7.17 5.52
C ASP A 101 8.78 -7.05 6.99
N GLY A 102 9.66 -6.44 7.80
CA GLY A 102 9.45 -6.26 9.24
C GLY A 102 8.54 -5.09 9.61
N ARG A 103 8.32 -4.16 8.68
CA ARG A 103 7.44 -2.98 8.85
C ARG A 103 6.99 -2.39 7.51
N GLY A 104 7.18 -3.11 6.42
CA GLY A 104 6.78 -2.71 5.06
C GLY A 104 5.53 -3.45 4.63
N PHE A 105 4.62 -2.73 3.97
CA PHE A 105 3.43 -3.30 3.37
C PHE A 105 3.43 -3.03 1.88
N LEU A 106 3.19 -4.05 1.07
CA LEU A 106 2.78 -3.86 -0.33
C LEU A 106 1.28 -3.63 -0.33
N CYS A 107 0.83 -2.47 -0.81
CA CYS A 107 -0.59 -2.10 -0.77
C CYS A 107 -1.27 -2.10 -2.15
N ALA A 108 -0.51 -1.99 -3.23
CA ALA A 108 -1.05 -2.04 -4.58
C ALA A 108 0.02 -2.35 -5.62
N GLN A 109 -0.41 -2.86 -6.77
CA GLN A 109 0.41 -2.97 -7.97
C GLN A 109 -0.33 -2.35 -9.15
N LEU A 110 0.41 -1.62 -9.98
CA LEU A 110 -0.13 -0.86 -11.11
C LEU A 110 0.82 -0.92 -12.29
N ARG A 111 0.29 -0.66 -13.48
CA ARG A 111 1.11 -0.42 -14.68
C ARG A 111 1.30 1.08 -14.88
N ASP A 112 2.53 1.52 -15.10
CA ASP A 112 2.80 2.88 -15.52
C ASP A 112 2.51 3.09 -17.02
N ALA A 113 2.72 4.32 -17.52
CA ALA A 113 2.50 4.64 -18.92
C ALA A 113 3.37 3.82 -19.90
N ALA A 114 4.53 3.33 -19.45
CA ALA A 114 5.41 2.46 -20.24
C ALA A 114 5.06 0.97 -20.09
N GLY A 115 4.00 0.61 -19.35
CA GLY A 115 3.57 -0.76 -19.11
C GLY A 115 4.40 -1.50 -18.06
N ARG A 116 5.27 -0.82 -17.30
CA ARG A 116 6.05 -1.44 -16.24
C ARG A 116 5.18 -1.68 -15.02
N LEU A 117 5.34 -2.85 -14.41
CA LEU A 117 4.69 -3.17 -13.15
C LEU A 117 5.37 -2.39 -12.03
N MET A 118 4.58 -1.61 -11.31
CA MET A 118 5.03 -0.76 -10.21
C MET A 118 4.39 -1.22 -8.92
N ASP A 119 5.20 -1.37 -7.89
CA ASP A 119 4.73 -1.68 -6.54
C ASP A 119 4.52 -0.39 -5.76
N LEU A 120 3.38 -0.29 -5.08
CA LEU A 120 3.14 0.73 -4.07
C LEU A 120 3.32 0.11 -2.69
N GLY A 121 4.36 0.53 -2.02
CA GLY A 121 4.68 0.09 -0.68
C GLY A 121 4.60 1.23 0.34
N THR A 122 4.31 0.86 1.58
CA THR A 122 4.39 1.76 2.74
C THR A 122 5.41 1.22 3.73
N LYS A 123 5.85 2.08 4.63
CA LYS A 123 6.78 1.70 5.69
C LYS A 123 6.37 2.31 7.02
N GLY A 124 6.40 1.48 8.07
CA GLY A 124 6.04 1.93 9.40
C GLY A 124 4.53 1.95 9.65
N SER A 125 3.77 1.18 8.89
CA SER A 125 2.31 1.16 8.94
C SER A 125 1.73 0.14 9.93
N GLY A 126 2.57 -0.69 10.55
CA GLY A 126 2.15 -1.68 11.51
C GLY A 126 3.07 -2.89 11.56
N THR A 127 2.69 -3.87 12.37
CA THR A 127 3.44 -5.12 12.54
C THR A 127 3.18 -6.09 11.40
N THR A 128 4.18 -6.91 11.14
CA THR A 128 4.13 -8.06 10.25
C THR A 128 4.61 -9.30 11.00
N PRO A 129 4.49 -10.51 10.45
CA PRO A 129 5.08 -11.72 11.05
C PRO A 129 6.61 -11.61 11.25
N TRP A 130 7.26 -10.65 10.60
CA TRP A 130 8.72 -10.47 10.60
C TRP A 130 9.20 -9.30 11.48
N SER A 131 8.29 -8.66 12.21
CA SER A 131 8.61 -7.48 13.06
C SER A 131 9.43 -7.83 14.29
N ARG A 132 9.53 -9.11 14.67
CA ARG A 132 10.16 -9.57 15.92
C ARG A 132 9.50 -8.91 17.13
N ALA A 133 10.28 -8.25 18.00
CA ALA A 133 9.77 -7.49 19.15
C ALA A 133 9.38 -6.04 18.81
N GLY A 134 9.51 -5.63 17.54
CA GLY A 134 9.15 -4.28 17.09
C GLY A 134 7.64 -4.11 16.92
N ASP A 135 7.17 -2.87 16.98
CA ASP A 135 5.77 -2.51 16.78
C ASP A 135 5.43 -2.20 15.30
N GLY A 136 6.39 -2.33 14.40
CA GLY A 136 6.24 -2.07 12.98
C GLY A 136 6.05 -0.60 12.60
N ARG A 137 6.22 0.33 13.54
CA ARG A 137 6.05 1.78 13.34
C ARG A 137 7.39 2.45 13.08
N LEU A 138 7.34 3.62 12.47
CA LEU A 138 8.52 4.48 12.35
C LEU A 138 8.81 5.16 13.67
N THR A 139 10.11 5.35 13.95
CA THR A 139 10.58 6.16 15.07
C THR A 139 11.11 7.49 14.57
N LEU A 140 11.29 8.46 15.48
CA LEU A 140 11.88 9.76 15.14
C LEU A 140 13.34 9.66 14.68
N LYS A 141 14.01 8.55 14.97
CA LYS A 141 15.40 8.27 14.60
C LYS A 141 15.52 7.12 13.58
N GLY A 142 14.41 6.61 13.10
CA GLY A 142 14.37 5.44 12.22
C GLY A 142 14.40 5.77 10.74
#